data_3b657c2f123d4e01271ff1ede07905b4
#
_entry.id   3b657c2f123d4e01271ff1ede07905b4
#
_cell.length_a   1.000
_cell.length_b   1.000
_cell.length_c   1.000
_cell.angle_alpha   90.00
_cell.angle_beta   90.00
_cell.angle_gamma   90.00
#
_symmetry.space_group_name_H-M   'P 1'
#
loop_
_entity.id
_entity.type
_entity.pdbx_description
1 polymer ?
#
loop_
_entity_poly.entity_id
_entity_poly.type
_entity_poly.pdbx_seq_one_letter_code
_entity_poly.pdbx_strand_id
1 'polypeptide(L)'
;MKGIFRGIFISLALLAGCGLRGWCATPEFVDSLRTELGRRNIPERILFLPLALADQRADDGREGIWSLTALDAIRGETRLSSSEAAGTCAAVPFPASDTLDIRFDDRVSTEIALDRLQELFTEYDDWNSAMVAFATSPTALAAMDSISLADAPILRSLRRAEEEYSENIPAAYERIGSLAARRRDEFVKRQKEQAALQKARLDSLRRKQAANTDRISYTIRRGDTLGGIAARYRVKVSDLKRWNNLRSDMIREGRKLVIYR
;
A
#
# COMPACT_ATOMS: atom_id res chain seq x y z
N MET A 1 5.72 -24.65 -40.83
CA MET A 1 5.14 -25.32 -39.67
C MET A 1 4.59 -24.24 -38.74
N LYS A 2 3.28 -24.18 -38.61
CA LYS A 2 2.54 -23.09 -37.90
C LYS A 2 2.42 -23.47 -36.43
N GLY A 3 3.17 -22.82 -35.54
CA GLY A 3 3.05 -22.97 -34.11
C GLY A 3 1.81 -22.16 -33.60
N ILE A 4 0.90 -22.87 -32.99
CA ILE A 4 -0.38 -22.38 -32.49
C ILE A 4 -0.13 -21.64 -31.15
N PHE A 5 -0.07 -20.32 -31.20
CA PHE A 5 -0.23 -19.48 -30.01
C PHE A 5 -1.72 -19.46 -29.65
N ARG A 6 -2.12 -20.28 -28.69
CA ARG A 6 -3.39 -20.10 -27.98
C ARG A 6 -3.16 -19.10 -26.84
N GLY A 7 -3.22 -17.82 -27.18
CA GLY A 7 -3.44 -16.80 -26.19
C GLY A 7 -4.82 -17.01 -25.55
N ILE A 8 -4.89 -17.12 -24.24
CA ILE A 8 -6.14 -17.16 -23.50
C ILE A 8 -6.78 -15.78 -23.67
N PHE A 9 -7.65 -15.63 -24.66
CA PHE A 9 -8.60 -14.53 -24.73
C PHE A 9 -9.65 -14.76 -23.63
N ILE A 10 -9.41 -14.25 -22.43
CA ILE A 10 -10.48 -14.07 -21.46
C ILE A 10 -11.28 -12.87 -21.95
N SER A 11 -12.49 -13.21 -22.43
CA SER A 11 -13.44 -12.24 -22.98
C SER A 11 -13.66 -11.07 -22.04
N LEU A 12 -13.45 -9.88 -22.57
CA LEU A 12 -13.71 -8.56 -21.94
C LEU A 12 -15.21 -8.28 -21.67
N ALA A 13 -16.07 -9.30 -21.76
CA ALA A 13 -17.54 -9.15 -21.76
C ALA A 13 -18.19 -9.21 -20.36
N LEU A 14 -17.42 -9.36 -19.26
CA LEU A 14 -18.00 -9.50 -17.91
C LEU A 14 -17.75 -8.31 -16.97
N LEU A 15 -17.28 -7.17 -17.49
CA LEU A 15 -17.04 -5.98 -16.66
C LEU A 15 -18.29 -5.16 -16.29
N ALA A 16 -19.48 -5.56 -16.72
CA ALA A 16 -20.71 -4.80 -16.46
C ALA A 16 -21.55 -5.30 -15.28
N GLY A 17 -21.14 -6.34 -14.56
CA GLY A 17 -21.98 -6.96 -13.53
C GLY A 17 -21.32 -7.28 -12.18
N CYS A 18 -20.01 -7.18 -12.03
CA CYS A 18 -19.31 -7.49 -10.78
C CYS A 18 -19.18 -6.26 -9.85
N GLY A 19 -20.30 -5.71 -9.45
CA GLY A 19 -20.33 -4.83 -8.28
C GLY A 19 -19.96 -5.60 -7.03
N LEU A 20 -18.85 -5.23 -6.36
CA LEU A 20 -18.50 -5.55 -4.98
C LEU A 20 -17.90 -6.93 -4.65
N ARG A 21 -17.90 -7.91 -5.53
CA ARG A 21 -17.22 -9.21 -5.29
C ARG A 21 -15.93 -9.25 -6.09
N GLY A 22 -14.80 -9.58 -5.43
CA GLY A 22 -13.54 -9.82 -6.12
C GLY A 22 -13.64 -10.99 -7.10
N TRP A 23 -12.77 -11.06 -8.10
CA TRP A 23 -12.71 -12.16 -9.06
C TRP A 23 -12.45 -13.51 -8.36
N CYS A 24 -11.70 -13.51 -7.27
CA CYS A 24 -11.44 -14.71 -6.46
C CYS A 24 -12.71 -15.40 -5.91
N ALA A 25 -13.85 -14.68 -5.86
CA ALA A 25 -15.12 -15.25 -5.43
C ALA A 25 -15.87 -16.00 -6.56
N THR A 26 -15.27 -16.16 -7.73
CA THR A 26 -15.89 -16.87 -8.84
C THR A 26 -15.34 -18.28 -9.04
N PRO A 27 -16.15 -19.25 -9.49
CA PRO A 27 -15.67 -20.59 -9.82
C PRO A 27 -14.53 -20.58 -10.84
N GLU A 28 -14.60 -19.66 -11.82
CA GLU A 28 -13.59 -19.52 -12.87
C GLU A 28 -12.22 -19.14 -12.30
N PHE A 29 -12.17 -18.43 -11.18
CA PHE A 29 -10.90 -18.15 -10.52
C PHE A 29 -10.25 -19.44 -9.99
N VAL A 30 -11.01 -20.30 -9.33
CA VAL A 30 -10.51 -21.56 -8.76
C VAL A 30 -9.96 -22.47 -9.87
N ASP A 31 -10.67 -22.58 -10.99
CA ASP A 31 -10.25 -23.36 -12.14
C ASP A 31 -9.00 -22.80 -12.80
N SER A 32 -8.93 -21.45 -12.90
CA SER A 32 -7.75 -20.75 -13.41
C SER A 32 -6.54 -20.97 -12.50
N LEU A 33 -6.73 -20.85 -11.18
CA LEU A 33 -5.67 -21.09 -10.20
C LEU A 33 -5.19 -22.54 -10.24
N ARG A 34 -6.10 -23.52 -10.30
CA ARG A 34 -5.75 -24.95 -10.42
C ARG A 34 -4.93 -25.22 -11.69
N THR A 35 -5.34 -24.63 -12.81
CA THR A 35 -4.61 -24.75 -14.08
C THR A 35 -3.20 -24.17 -13.96
N GLU A 36 -3.05 -23.01 -13.31
CA GLU A 36 -1.76 -22.35 -13.15
C GLU A 36 -0.85 -23.10 -12.18
N LEU A 37 -1.38 -23.67 -11.10
CA LEU A 37 -0.63 -24.53 -10.19
C LEU A 37 -0.07 -25.74 -10.94
N GLY A 38 -0.90 -26.41 -11.76
CA GLY A 38 -0.45 -27.54 -12.61
C GLY A 38 0.62 -27.13 -13.60
N ARG A 39 0.48 -25.99 -14.27
CA ARG A 39 1.47 -25.47 -15.22
C ARG A 39 2.83 -25.20 -14.58
N ARG A 40 2.83 -24.72 -13.32
CA ARG A 40 4.04 -24.39 -12.55
C ARG A 40 4.58 -25.56 -11.73
N ASN A 41 3.95 -26.72 -11.79
CA ASN A 41 4.28 -27.89 -10.96
C ASN A 41 4.24 -27.59 -9.45
N ILE A 42 3.27 -26.77 -9.04
CA ILE A 42 3.00 -26.43 -7.65
C ILE A 42 1.93 -27.37 -7.10
N PRO A 43 2.07 -27.91 -5.86
CA PRO A 43 1.08 -28.83 -5.30
C PRO A 43 -0.31 -28.21 -5.18
N GLU A 44 -1.35 -29.01 -5.51
CA GLU A 44 -2.75 -28.55 -5.49
C GLU A 44 -3.20 -28.05 -4.09
N ARG A 45 -2.61 -28.55 -3.01
CA ARG A 45 -2.88 -28.07 -1.65
C ARG A 45 -2.68 -26.57 -1.46
N ILE A 46 -1.90 -25.91 -2.32
CA ILE A 46 -1.74 -24.44 -2.32
C ILE A 46 -3.06 -23.71 -2.59
N LEU A 47 -4.06 -24.38 -3.19
CA LEU A 47 -5.43 -23.84 -3.28
C LEU A 47 -6.00 -23.45 -1.92
N PHE A 48 -5.62 -24.13 -0.85
CA PHE A 48 -6.13 -23.84 0.50
C PHE A 48 -5.29 -22.82 1.27
N LEU A 49 -4.14 -22.39 0.73
CA LEU A 49 -3.25 -21.45 1.40
C LEU A 49 -3.89 -20.08 1.67
N PRO A 50 -4.64 -19.46 0.73
CA PRO A 50 -5.36 -18.22 1.02
C PRO A 50 -6.35 -18.32 2.19
N LEU A 51 -7.00 -19.48 2.34
CA LEU A 51 -7.90 -19.76 3.47
C LEU A 51 -7.13 -19.83 4.78
N ALA A 52 -6.03 -20.59 4.79
CA ALA A 52 -5.17 -20.73 5.95
C ALA A 52 -4.56 -19.38 6.38
N LEU A 53 -4.18 -18.54 5.43
CA LEU A 53 -3.68 -17.18 5.68
C LEU A 53 -4.77 -16.26 6.25
N ALA A 54 -6.00 -16.40 5.78
CA ALA A 54 -7.14 -15.62 6.29
C ALA A 54 -7.42 -15.88 7.76
N ASP A 55 -7.20 -17.12 8.23
CA ASP A 55 -7.39 -17.52 9.63
C ASP A 55 -6.29 -16.99 10.57
N GLN A 56 -5.08 -16.75 10.05
CA GLN A 56 -3.89 -16.40 10.84
C GLN A 56 -3.57 -14.90 10.87
N ARG A 57 -4.50 -14.08 10.54
CA ARG A 57 -4.26 -12.66 10.39
C ARG A 57 -3.65 -12.00 11.62
N ALA A 58 -2.40 -11.59 11.50
CA ALA A 58 -1.79 -10.56 12.34
C ALA A 58 -2.06 -9.17 11.73
N ASP A 59 -2.10 -8.13 12.54
CA ASP A 59 -2.19 -6.73 12.07
C ASP A 59 -0.79 -6.22 11.68
N ASP A 60 -0.16 -6.93 10.71
CA ASP A 60 1.22 -6.76 10.27
C ASP A 60 1.34 -6.04 8.91
N GLY A 61 0.24 -5.47 8.43
CA GLY A 61 0.18 -4.73 7.17
C GLY A 61 0.15 -5.61 5.91
N ARG A 62 -0.10 -6.91 6.06
CA ARG A 62 -0.35 -7.83 4.94
C ARG A 62 -1.76 -7.65 4.41
N GLU A 63 -1.92 -7.64 3.10
CA GLU A 63 -3.21 -7.34 2.45
C GLU A 63 -3.50 -8.28 1.28
N GLY A 64 -4.76 -8.27 0.82
CA GLY A 64 -5.25 -9.10 -0.27
C GLY A 64 -5.55 -10.55 0.14
N ILE A 65 -5.96 -11.36 -0.85
CA ILE A 65 -6.31 -12.79 -0.63
C ILE A 65 -5.10 -13.63 -0.24
N TRP A 66 -3.91 -13.26 -0.71
CA TRP A 66 -2.65 -13.93 -0.43
C TRP A 66 -1.90 -13.36 0.77
N SER A 67 -2.46 -12.39 1.49
CA SER A 67 -1.81 -11.74 2.63
C SER A 67 -0.38 -11.29 2.30
N LEU A 68 -0.21 -10.58 1.17
CA LEU A 68 1.09 -10.11 0.70
C LEU A 68 1.56 -8.91 1.52
N THR A 69 2.86 -8.83 1.76
CA THR A 69 3.49 -7.63 2.31
C THR A 69 3.63 -6.54 1.25
N ALA A 70 3.83 -5.29 1.67
CA ALA A 70 4.14 -4.21 0.74
C ALA A 70 5.44 -4.47 -0.05
N LEU A 71 6.39 -5.19 0.55
CA LEU A 71 7.65 -5.54 -0.11
C LEU A 71 7.45 -6.59 -1.22
N ASP A 72 6.57 -7.58 -0.99
CA ASP A 72 6.23 -8.57 -2.02
C ASP A 72 5.55 -7.88 -3.21
N ALA A 73 4.66 -6.92 -2.94
CA ALA A 73 4.02 -6.12 -3.97
C ALA A 73 5.04 -5.34 -4.82
N ILE A 74 5.97 -4.63 -4.20
CA ILE A 74 7.01 -3.85 -4.90
C ILE A 74 7.92 -4.76 -5.74
N ARG A 75 8.34 -5.91 -5.20
CA ARG A 75 9.15 -6.89 -5.94
C ARG A 75 8.41 -7.46 -7.14
N GLY A 76 7.14 -7.80 -6.96
CA GLY A 76 6.29 -8.31 -8.02
C GLY A 76 6.06 -7.27 -9.12
N GLU A 77 5.75 -6.04 -8.77
CA GLU A 77 5.59 -4.95 -9.73
C GLU A 77 6.86 -4.70 -10.56
N THR A 78 8.03 -4.70 -9.92
CA THR A 78 9.32 -4.55 -10.61
C THR A 78 9.57 -5.69 -11.59
N ARG A 79 9.22 -6.93 -11.22
CA ARG A 79 9.38 -8.10 -12.08
C ARG A 79 8.42 -8.09 -13.27
N LEU A 80 7.15 -7.76 -13.04
CA LEU A 80 6.15 -7.66 -14.10
C LEU A 80 6.53 -6.58 -15.13
N SER A 81 6.98 -5.40 -14.70
CA SER A 81 7.42 -4.34 -15.59
C SER A 81 8.67 -4.71 -16.40
N SER A 82 9.60 -5.48 -15.83
CA SER A 82 10.79 -5.96 -16.56
C SER A 82 10.45 -7.05 -17.59
N SER A 83 9.45 -7.87 -17.33
CA SER A 83 8.95 -8.90 -18.24
C SER A 83 8.21 -8.30 -19.45
N GLU A 84 7.48 -7.22 -19.25
CA GLU A 84 6.85 -6.45 -20.34
C GLU A 84 7.88 -5.82 -21.26
N ALA A 85 8.98 -5.30 -20.73
CA ALA A 85 10.10 -4.77 -21.51
C ALA A 85 10.79 -5.85 -22.37
N ALA A 86 10.72 -7.12 -21.94
CA ALA A 86 11.25 -8.26 -22.70
C ALA A 86 10.29 -8.80 -23.78
N GLY A 87 9.08 -8.22 -23.94
CA GLY A 87 8.13 -8.57 -25.01
C GLY A 87 7.45 -9.94 -24.83
N THR A 88 7.49 -10.53 -23.65
CA THR A 88 6.98 -11.87 -23.38
C THR A 88 5.60 -11.93 -22.74
N CYS A 89 5.06 -10.80 -22.27
CA CYS A 89 3.68 -10.68 -21.79
C CYS A 89 2.92 -9.64 -22.57
N ALA A 90 1.71 -9.98 -23.02
CA ALA A 90 0.79 -8.97 -23.55
C ALA A 90 0.51 -7.95 -22.45
N ALA A 91 0.90 -6.70 -22.71
CA ALA A 91 0.66 -5.58 -21.81
C ALA A 91 -0.81 -5.56 -21.39
N VAL A 92 -1.09 -5.82 -20.12
CA VAL A 92 -2.32 -5.38 -19.50
C VAL A 92 -2.03 -3.95 -19.08
N PRO A 93 -2.62 -2.94 -19.74
CA PRO A 93 -2.44 -1.58 -19.28
C PRO A 93 -3.02 -1.54 -17.87
N PHE A 94 -2.14 -1.38 -16.87
CA PHE A 94 -2.60 -0.99 -15.56
C PHE A 94 -3.33 0.33 -15.76
N PRO A 95 -4.62 0.44 -15.42
CA PRO A 95 -5.22 1.75 -15.34
C PRO A 95 -4.39 2.48 -14.30
N ALA A 96 -3.78 3.59 -14.71
CA ALA A 96 -3.21 4.57 -13.82
C ALA A 96 -4.35 5.16 -12.98
N SER A 97 -4.84 4.39 -12.01
CA SER A 97 -5.75 4.86 -11.00
C SER A 97 -4.95 4.93 -9.70
N ASP A 98 -4.70 6.13 -9.28
CA ASP A 98 -3.91 6.59 -8.13
C ASP A 98 -4.24 5.98 -6.77
N THR A 99 -4.95 4.87 -6.67
CA THR A 99 -5.50 4.44 -5.38
C THR A 99 -5.65 2.95 -5.16
N LEU A 100 -5.37 2.07 -6.11
CA LEU A 100 -5.53 0.64 -5.88
C LEU A 100 -4.17 -0.03 -5.67
N ASP A 101 -3.91 -0.42 -4.44
CA ASP A 101 -2.79 -1.28 -4.08
C ASP A 101 -2.95 -2.63 -4.80
N ILE A 102 -1.94 -3.05 -5.56
CA ILE A 102 -1.96 -4.27 -6.39
C ILE A 102 -2.22 -5.55 -5.60
N ARG A 103 -2.03 -5.51 -4.28
CA ARG A 103 -2.34 -6.62 -3.37
C ARG A 103 -3.83 -6.96 -3.34
N PHE A 104 -4.70 -6.00 -3.72
CA PHE A 104 -6.15 -6.20 -3.83
C PHE A 104 -6.61 -6.55 -5.24
N ASP A 105 -5.71 -6.62 -6.21
CA ASP A 105 -5.98 -7.22 -7.51
C ASP A 105 -5.75 -8.73 -7.42
N ASP A 106 -6.84 -9.51 -7.46
CA ASP A 106 -6.79 -10.97 -7.23
C ASP A 106 -5.88 -11.68 -8.24
N ARG A 107 -5.81 -11.20 -9.47
CA ARG A 107 -5.00 -11.78 -10.53
C ARG A 107 -3.52 -11.46 -10.31
N VAL A 108 -3.20 -10.17 -10.16
CA VAL A 108 -1.83 -9.71 -9.97
C VAL A 108 -1.24 -10.26 -8.69
N SER A 109 -2.01 -10.21 -7.59
CA SER A 109 -1.57 -10.75 -6.31
C SER A 109 -1.35 -12.26 -6.35
N THR A 110 -2.12 -13.00 -7.16
CA THR A 110 -1.93 -14.44 -7.37
C THR A 110 -0.61 -14.73 -8.09
N GLU A 111 -0.31 -14.02 -9.18
CA GLU A 111 0.97 -14.18 -9.89
C GLU A 111 2.16 -13.91 -8.95
N ILE A 112 2.11 -12.81 -8.20
CA ILE A 112 3.16 -12.46 -7.23
C ILE A 112 3.31 -13.54 -6.16
N ALA A 113 2.19 -14.05 -5.63
CA ALA A 113 2.22 -15.08 -4.59
C ALA A 113 2.81 -16.39 -5.09
N LEU A 114 2.41 -16.84 -6.28
CA LEU A 114 2.93 -18.08 -6.88
C LEU A 114 4.42 -17.96 -7.23
N ASP A 115 4.85 -16.84 -7.77
CA ASP A 115 6.26 -16.56 -8.02
C ASP A 115 7.07 -16.62 -6.73
N ARG A 116 6.55 -15.97 -5.67
CA ARG A 116 7.22 -15.97 -4.37
C ARG A 116 7.30 -17.35 -3.74
N LEU A 117 6.25 -18.15 -3.84
CA LEU A 117 6.23 -19.52 -3.36
C LEU A 117 7.24 -20.40 -4.12
N GLN A 118 7.38 -20.24 -5.44
CA GLN A 118 8.40 -20.95 -6.21
C GLN A 118 9.82 -20.54 -5.85
N GLU A 119 10.08 -19.25 -5.60
CA GLU A 119 11.37 -18.79 -5.08
C GLU A 119 11.71 -19.46 -3.75
N LEU A 120 10.76 -19.46 -2.81
CA LEU A 120 10.94 -20.09 -1.51
C LEU A 120 11.12 -21.61 -1.62
N PHE A 121 10.38 -22.27 -2.51
CA PHE A 121 10.60 -23.68 -2.76
C PHE A 121 12.01 -23.95 -3.34
N THR A 122 12.49 -23.10 -4.24
CA THR A 122 13.85 -23.22 -4.78
C THR A 122 14.92 -23.04 -3.68
N GLU A 123 14.64 -22.21 -2.67
CA GLU A 123 15.54 -21.95 -1.54
C GLU A 123 15.55 -23.11 -0.53
N TYR A 124 14.37 -23.68 -0.22
CA TYR A 124 14.20 -24.65 0.88
C TYR A 124 14.03 -26.09 0.42
N ASP A 125 13.78 -26.35 -0.87
CA ASP A 125 13.50 -27.67 -1.47
C ASP A 125 12.38 -28.45 -0.74
N ASP A 126 11.50 -27.74 -0.05
CA ASP A 126 10.35 -28.28 0.71
C ASP A 126 9.16 -27.32 0.70
N TRP A 127 8.01 -27.81 0.27
CA TRP A 127 6.80 -27.00 0.20
C TRP A 127 6.26 -26.54 1.57
N ASN A 128 6.43 -27.36 2.62
CA ASN A 128 5.99 -26.94 3.96
C ASN A 128 6.83 -25.77 4.46
N SER A 129 8.14 -25.86 4.31
CA SER A 129 9.08 -24.77 4.62
C SER A 129 8.77 -23.51 3.79
N ALA A 130 8.53 -23.68 2.49
CA ALA A 130 8.15 -22.57 1.61
C ALA A 130 6.87 -21.88 2.05
N MET A 131 5.81 -22.63 2.41
CA MET A 131 4.55 -22.08 2.89
C MET A 131 4.70 -21.38 4.26
N VAL A 132 5.50 -21.93 5.17
CA VAL A 132 5.78 -21.30 6.48
C VAL A 132 6.57 -20.00 6.28
N ALA A 133 7.61 -20.00 5.45
CA ALA A 133 8.39 -18.80 5.14
C ALA A 133 7.54 -17.72 4.45
N PHE A 134 6.63 -18.14 3.58
CA PHE A 134 5.67 -17.23 2.92
C PHE A 134 4.71 -16.58 3.92
N ALA A 135 4.15 -17.38 4.83
CA ALA A 135 3.18 -16.90 5.82
C ALA A 135 3.80 -16.06 6.94
N THR A 136 5.07 -16.30 7.26
CA THR A 136 5.77 -15.62 8.36
C THR A 136 6.93 -14.76 7.85
N SER A 137 8.10 -15.32 7.79
CA SER A 137 9.29 -14.78 7.13
C SER A 137 10.39 -15.85 7.07
N PRO A 138 11.38 -15.72 6.19
CA PRO A 138 12.56 -16.60 6.17
C PRO A 138 13.31 -16.65 7.51
N THR A 139 13.39 -15.53 8.21
CA THR A 139 14.04 -15.45 9.53
C THR A 139 13.24 -16.18 10.62
N ALA A 140 11.93 -16.12 10.59
CA ALA A 140 11.08 -16.85 11.51
C ALA A 140 11.18 -18.36 11.26
N LEU A 141 11.20 -18.80 9.99
CA LEU A 141 11.42 -20.20 9.63
C LEU A 141 12.78 -20.70 10.11
N ALA A 142 13.85 -19.94 9.91
CA ALA A 142 15.20 -20.31 10.32
C ALA A 142 15.35 -20.49 11.85
N ALA A 143 14.45 -19.91 12.63
CA ALA A 143 14.40 -20.07 14.09
C ALA A 143 13.61 -21.30 14.56
N MET A 144 12.95 -22.04 13.65
CA MET A 144 12.15 -23.20 13.95
C MET A 144 12.97 -24.49 13.87
N ASP A 145 12.75 -25.40 14.81
CA ASP A 145 13.19 -26.80 14.68
C ASP A 145 12.19 -27.63 13.86
N SER A 146 12.56 -28.85 13.51
CA SER A 146 11.72 -29.74 12.68
C SER A 146 10.35 -30.04 13.30
N ILE A 147 10.24 -30.07 14.62
CA ILE A 147 8.98 -30.31 15.33
C ILE A 147 8.09 -29.07 15.25
N SER A 148 8.65 -27.90 15.53
CA SER A 148 7.94 -26.62 15.42
C SER A 148 7.51 -26.32 13.99
N LEU A 149 8.31 -26.71 13.01
CA LEU A 149 7.95 -26.58 11.59
C LEU A 149 6.74 -27.46 11.25
N ALA A 150 6.73 -28.73 11.65
CA ALA A 150 5.63 -29.67 11.35
C ALA A 150 4.31 -29.25 12.01
N ASP A 151 4.38 -28.56 13.15
CA ASP A 151 3.23 -28.00 13.89
C ASP A 151 3.07 -26.49 13.69
N ALA A 152 3.68 -25.91 12.68
CA ALA A 152 3.53 -24.49 12.40
C ALA A 152 2.05 -24.09 12.24
N PRO A 153 1.64 -22.93 12.80
CA PRO A 153 0.24 -22.49 12.78
C PRO A 153 -0.37 -22.50 11.38
N ILE A 154 0.40 -22.06 10.36
CA ILE A 154 -0.09 -22.03 8.98
C ILE A 154 -0.36 -23.43 8.44
N LEU A 155 0.47 -24.43 8.75
CA LEU A 155 0.27 -25.81 8.31
C LEU A 155 -0.92 -26.47 9.01
N ARG A 156 -1.21 -26.11 10.27
CA ARG A 156 -2.42 -26.53 10.96
C ARG A 156 -3.67 -25.93 10.33
N SER A 157 -3.65 -24.61 10.07
CA SER A 157 -4.78 -23.95 9.39
C SER A 157 -4.98 -24.47 7.97
N LEU A 158 -3.89 -24.80 7.26
CA LEU A 158 -3.96 -25.40 5.95
C LEU A 158 -4.65 -26.78 5.97
N ARG A 159 -4.25 -27.66 6.90
CA ARG A 159 -4.91 -28.98 7.06
C ARG A 159 -6.39 -28.83 7.37
N ARG A 160 -6.76 -27.91 8.28
CA ARG A 160 -8.16 -27.61 8.58
C ARG A 160 -8.92 -27.13 7.36
N ALA A 161 -8.33 -26.23 6.56
CA ALA A 161 -8.96 -25.73 5.35
C ALA A 161 -9.13 -26.83 4.31
N GLU A 162 -8.15 -27.74 4.15
CA GLU A 162 -8.24 -28.92 3.29
C GLU A 162 -9.41 -29.83 3.74
N GLU A 163 -9.53 -30.12 5.01
CA GLU A 163 -10.61 -30.95 5.57
C GLU A 163 -11.99 -30.30 5.42
N GLU A 164 -12.10 -29.01 5.69
CA GLU A 164 -13.39 -28.28 5.68
C GLU A 164 -13.91 -28.03 4.26
N TYR A 165 -13.02 -27.75 3.31
CA TYR A 165 -13.41 -27.23 1.98
C TYR A 165 -13.04 -28.16 0.81
N SER A 166 -12.51 -29.35 1.03
CA SER A 166 -12.12 -30.28 -0.05
C SER A 166 -13.27 -30.58 -1.02
N GLU A 167 -14.51 -30.67 -0.53
CA GLU A 167 -15.68 -30.95 -1.34
C GLU A 167 -16.29 -29.69 -2.00
N ASN A 168 -15.98 -28.49 -1.49
CA ASN A 168 -16.57 -27.25 -2.00
C ASN A 168 -15.60 -26.06 -1.95
N ILE A 169 -14.53 -26.16 -2.69
CA ILE A 169 -13.52 -25.09 -2.81
C ILE A 169 -14.13 -23.76 -3.29
N PRO A 170 -15.06 -23.70 -4.27
CA PRO A 170 -15.67 -22.44 -4.69
C PRO A 170 -16.35 -21.67 -3.56
N ALA A 171 -17.06 -22.34 -2.64
CA ALA A 171 -17.70 -21.68 -1.51
C ALA A 171 -16.68 -21.07 -0.53
N ALA A 172 -15.53 -21.74 -0.36
CA ALA A 172 -14.42 -21.20 0.42
C ALA A 172 -13.88 -19.89 -0.18
N TYR A 173 -13.69 -19.85 -1.49
CA TYR A 173 -13.21 -18.67 -2.19
C TYR A 173 -14.25 -17.54 -2.24
N GLU A 174 -15.54 -17.83 -2.28
CA GLU A 174 -16.59 -16.82 -2.10
C GLU A 174 -16.48 -16.13 -0.72
N ARG A 175 -16.22 -16.91 0.33
CA ARG A 175 -15.97 -16.37 1.68
C ARG A 175 -14.71 -15.50 1.73
N ILE A 176 -13.59 -15.95 1.15
CA ILE A 176 -12.35 -15.16 1.08
C ILE A 176 -12.58 -13.87 0.31
N GLY A 177 -13.23 -13.92 -0.85
CA GLY A 177 -13.52 -12.76 -1.67
C GLY A 177 -14.35 -11.71 -0.94
N SER A 178 -15.33 -12.15 -0.14
CA SER A 178 -16.12 -11.26 0.71
C SER A 178 -15.28 -10.59 1.79
N LEU A 179 -14.35 -11.33 2.41
CA LEU A 179 -13.41 -10.80 3.41
C LEU A 179 -12.41 -9.83 2.76
N ALA A 180 -11.85 -10.19 1.61
CA ALA A 180 -10.91 -9.34 0.87
C ALA A 180 -11.56 -8.02 0.44
N ALA A 181 -12.81 -8.05 -0.04
CA ALA A 181 -13.54 -6.84 -0.39
C ALA A 181 -13.71 -5.89 0.81
N ARG A 182 -14.12 -6.41 1.98
CA ARG A 182 -14.22 -5.59 3.20
C ARG A 182 -12.89 -4.95 3.59
N ARG A 183 -11.80 -5.72 3.53
CA ARG A 183 -10.45 -5.24 3.86
C ARG A 183 -10.00 -4.14 2.90
N ARG A 184 -10.27 -4.31 1.61
CA ARG A 184 -10.00 -3.28 0.60
C ARG A 184 -10.72 -1.99 0.92
N ASP A 185 -12.01 -2.06 1.26
CA ASP A 185 -12.81 -0.89 1.58
C ASP A 185 -12.29 -0.16 2.85
N GLU A 186 -11.92 -0.92 3.88
CA GLU A 186 -11.28 -0.38 5.09
C GLU A 186 -9.92 0.25 4.79
N PHE A 187 -9.10 -0.38 3.93
CA PHE A 187 -7.82 0.15 3.50
C PHE A 187 -7.98 1.47 2.76
N VAL A 188 -8.88 1.54 1.77
CA VAL A 188 -9.19 2.76 1.02
C VAL A 188 -9.69 3.87 1.94
N LYS A 189 -10.53 3.54 2.93
CA LYS A 189 -11.00 4.49 3.94
C LYS A 189 -9.84 5.05 4.75
N ARG A 190 -8.96 4.18 5.28
CA ARG A 190 -7.76 4.60 6.04
C ARG A 190 -6.84 5.49 5.21
N GLN A 191 -6.60 5.17 3.94
CA GLN A 191 -5.78 5.98 3.04
C GLN A 191 -6.38 7.38 2.82
N LYS A 192 -7.69 7.48 2.60
CA LYS A 192 -8.38 8.76 2.47
C LYS A 192 -8.28 9.62 3.73
N GLU A 193 -8.44 9.02 4.90
CA GLU A 193 -8.30 9.70 6.20
C GLU A 193 -6.87 10.21 6.41
N GLN A 194 -5.86 9.39 6.12
CA GLN A 194 -4.45 9.78 6.21
C GLN A 194 -4.11 10.91 5.24
N ALA A 195 -4.58 10.84 3.99
CA ALA A 195 -4.37 11.89 3.00
C ALA A 195 -5.03 13.22 3.42
N ALA A 196 -6.25 13.17 3.98
CA ALA A 196 -6.93 14.33 4.51
C ALA A 196 -6.16 14.97 5.69
N LEU A 197 -5.65 14.15 6.60
CA LEU A 197 -4.83 14.60 7.73
C LEU A 197 -3.52 15.24 7.27
N GLN A 198 -2.83 14.62 6.31
CA GLN A 198 -1.61 15.19 5.71
C GLN A 198 -1.88 16.52 5.03
N LYS A 199 -2.96 16.61 4.24
CA LYS A 199 -3.38 17.86 3.61
C LYS A 199 -3.65 18.95 4.64
N ALA A 200 -4.41 18.66 5.69
CA ALA A 200 -4.69 19.61 6.77
C ALA A 200 -3.40 20.09 7.47
N ARG A 201 -2.44 19.16 7.70
CA ARG A 201 -1.13 19.48 8.26
C ARG A 201 -0.33 20.43 7.35
N LEU A 202 -0.28 20.14 6.05
CA LEU A 202 0.40 21.00 5.06
C LEU A 202 -0.25 22.39 4.99
N ASP A 203 -1.56 22.48 4.98
CA ASP A 203 -2.28 23.75 4.95
C ASP A 203 -2.01 24.56 6.23
N SER A 204 -1.94 23.92 7.40
CA SER A 204 -1.56 24.57 8.65
C SER A 204 -0.13 25.12 8.62
N LEU A 205 0.81 24.35 8.04
CA LEU A 205 2.20 24.81 7.87
C LEU A 205 2.30 25.97 6.89
N ARG A 206 1.58 25.90 5.75
CA ARG A 206 1.51 27.01 4.79
C ARG A 206 0.98 28.29 5.41
N ARG A 207 -0.09 28.22 6.22
CA ARG A 207 -0.63 29.37 6.97
C ARG A 207 0.39 29.95 7.95
N LYS A 208 1.12 29.07 8.67
CA LYS A 208 2.19 29.52 9.59
C LYS A 208 3.35 30.16 8.82
N GLN A 209 3.75 29.63 7.68
CA GLN A 209 4.79 30.21 6.85
C GLN A 209 4.37 31.56 6.27
N ALA A 210 3.15 31.66 5.72
CA ALA A 210 2.60 32.93 5.23
C ALA A 210 2.59 33.99 6.34
N ALA A 211 2.08 33.63 7.52
CA ALA A 211 2.08 34.55 8.68
C ALA A 211 3.49 34.96 9.12
N ASN A 212 4.51 34.12 8.90
CA ASN A 212 5.90 34.44 9.22
C ASN A 212 6.61 35.22 8.09
N THR A 213 6.17 35.08 6.84
CA THR A 213 6.71 35.80 5.67
C THR A 213 6.30 37.27 5.75
N ASP A 214 5.13 37.56 6.26
CA ASP A 214 4.64 38.92 6.47
C ASP A 214 5.30 39.63 7.67
N ARG A 215 6.07 38.87 8.48
CA ARG A 215 6.73 39.41 9.67
C ARG A 215 8.19 39.74 9.39
N ILE A 216 8.52 41.04 9.33
CA ILE A 216 9.88 41.58 9.15
C ILE A 216 10.43 41.97 10.51
N SER A 217 11.63 41.50 10.87
CA SER A 217 12.35 41.99 12.05
C SER A 217 13.37 43.02 11.62
N TYR A 218 13.11 44.29 11.88
CA TYR A 218 14.01 45.40 11.53
C TYR A 218 14.79 45.88 12.75
N THR A 219 16.11 45.99 12.66
CA THR A 219 16.97 46.55 13.70
C THR A 219 17.11 48.04 13.47
N ILE A 220 16.69 48.87 14.44
CA ILE A 220 16.75 50.32 14.38
C ILE A 220 18.21 50.78 14.26
N ARG A 221 18.48 51.62 13.29
CA ARG A 221 19.82 52.20 13.04
C ARG A 221 19.87 53.60 13.55
N ARG A 222 21.08 54.14 13.74
CA ARG A 222 21.30 55.52 14.12
C ARG A 222 20.66 56.47 13.10
N GLY A 223 19.87 57.42 13.57
CA GLY A 223 19.15 58.36 12.71
C GLY A 223 17.77 57.89 12.22
N ASP A 224 17.37 56.65 12.52
CA ASP A 224 16.04 56.17 12.17
C ASP A 224 14.98 56.88 13.04
N THR A 225 13.86 57.20 12.40
CA THR A 225 12.64 57.67 13.09
C THR A 225 11.51 56.67 12.82
N LEU A 226 10.54 56.60 13.75
CA LEU A 226 9.40 55.68 13.59
C LEU A 226 8.60 56.02 12.33
N GLY A 227 8.46 57.29 11.99
CA GLY A 227 7.83 57.75 10.74
C GLY A 227 8.60 57.38 9.50
N GLY A 228 9.94 57.50 9.51
CA GLY A 228 10.79 57.07 8.37
C GLY A 228 10.75 55.56 8.12
N ILE A 229 10.75 54.76 9.19
CA ILE A 229 10.58 53.31 9.08
C ILE A 229 9.20 52.97 8.54
N ALA A 230 8.13 53.59 9.05
CA ALA A 230 6.76 53.39 8.59
C ALA A 230 6.61 53.68 7.09
N ALA A 231 7.16 54.80 6.64
CA ALA A 231 7.16 55.17 5.21
C ALA A 231 7.93 54.18 4.35
N ARG A 232 9.13 53.75 4.78
CA ARG A 232 9.98 52.76 4.07
C ARG A 232 9.25 51.43 3.87
N TYR A 233 8.51 50.96 4.87
CA TYR A 233 7.81 49.69 4.82
C TYR A 233 6.35 49.82 4.40
N ARG A 234 5.87 51.03 4.09
CA ARG A 234 4.51 51.35 3.64
C ARG A 234 3.45 50.92 4.66
N VAL A 235 3.73 51.10 5.94
CA VAL A 235 2.83 50.81 7.05
C VAL A 235 2.51 52.07 7.85
N LYS A 236 1.45 52.09 8.63
CA LYS A 236 1.13 53.24 9.49
C LYS A 236 1.98 53.22 10.76
N VAL A 237 2.34 54.41 11.26
CA VAL A 237 3.07 54.56 12.52
C VAL A 237 2.28 53.97 13.68
N SER A 238 0.93 54.12 13.68
CA SER A 238 0.03 53.51 14.64
C SER A 238 0.14 51.98 14.69
N ASP A 239 0.31 51.34 13.53
CA ASP A 239 0.46 49.89 13.44
C ASP A 239 1.81 49.43 13.99
N LEU A 240 2.91 50.15 13.63
CA LEU A 240 4.23 49.89 14.20
C LEU A 240 4.22 49.99 15.73
N LYS A 241 3.53 51.01 16.27
CA LYS A 241 3.40 51.15 17.71
C LYS A 241 2.64 49.99 18.34
N ARG A 242 1.51 49.61 17.75
CA ARG A 242 0.69 48.49 18.21
C ARG A 242 1.45 47.15 18.19
N TRP A 243 2.15 46.87 17.11
CA TRP A 243 2.89 45.61 16.94
C TRP A 243 4.09 45.47 17.89
N ASN A 244 4.64 46.60 18.34
CA ASN A 244 5.86 46.64 19.17
C ASN A 244 5.61 47.14 20.59
N ASN A 245 4.35 47.32 21.00
CA ASN A 245 3.95 47.85 22.30
C ASN A 245 4.63 49.20 22.64
N LEU A 246 4.76 50.10 21.64
CA LEU A 246 5.38 51.38 21.80
C LEU A 246 4.33 52.43 22.25
N ARG A 247 4.60 53.11 23.38
CA ARG A 247 3.72 54.17 23.91
C ARG A 247 4.01 55.56 23.33
N SER A 248 5.22 55.75 22.78
CA SER A 248 5.66 57.01 22.18
C SER A 248 6.37 56.75 20.84
N ASP A 249 6.71 57.79 20.09
CA ASP A 249 7.46 57.71 18.83
C ASP A 249 8.96 57.56 19.06
N MET A 250 9.41 57.62 20.31
CA MET A 250 10.82 57.42 20.65
C MET A 250 11.26 55.99 20.48
N ILE A 251 12.24 55.78 19.62
CA ILE A 251 12.86 54.50 19.38
C ILE A 251 14.36 54.58 19.71
N ARG A 252 14.96 53.44 20.08
CA ARG A 252 16.40 53.35 20.42
C ARG A 252 17.13 52.57 19.40
N GLU A 253 18.28 53.05 18.98
CA GLU A 253 19.24 52.32 18.14
C GLU A 253 19.54 50.94 18.71
N GLY A 254 19.68 49.93 17.84
CA GLY A 254 19.94 48.51 18.18
C GLY A 254 18.71 47.72 18.62
N ARG A 255 17.57 48.38 18.90
CA ARG A 255 16.33 47.67 19.23
C ARG A 255 15.70 47.04 17.96
N LYS A 256 15.14 45.87 18.08
CA LYS A 256 14.40 45.21 16.99
C LYS A 256 12.94 45.67 16.97
N LEU A 257 12.46 46.00 15.79
CA LEU A 257 11.07 46.34 15.49
C LEU A 257 10.46 45.23 14.68
N VAL A 258 9.28 44.77 15.06
CA VAL A 258 8.47 43.83 14.28
C VAL A 258 7.55 44.65 13.36
N ILE A 259 7.61 44.34 12.08
CA ILE A 259 6.82 44.97 11.03
C ILE A 259 6.06 43.87 10.31
N TYR A 260 4.76 43.99 10.16
CA TYR A 260 3.94 43.12 9.33
C TYR A 260 3.62 43.85 8.01
N ARG A 261 3.80 43.16 6.89
CA ARG A 261 3.57 43.70 5.56
C ARG A 261 2.43 42.99 4.86
#